data_6b29eadaa65140f590c27381acc169fb
#
_entry.id   6b29eadaa65140f590c27381acc169fb
#
_cell.length_a   1.000
_cell.length_b   1.000
_cell.length_c   1.000
_cell.angle_alpha   90.00
_cell.angle_beta   90.00
_cell.angle_gamma   90.00
#
_symmetry.space_group_name_H-M   'P 1'
#
loop_
_entity.id
_entity.type
_entity.pdbx_description
1 polymer ?
#
loop_
_entity_poly.entity_id
_entity_poly.type
_entity_poly.pdbx_seq_one_letter_code
_entity_poly.pdbx_strand_id
1 'polypeptide(L)'
;MLRAAGRAQKQSGLAVTVHVHAPGRWGNRVLDILQDEGVAPDRIILDHIDAALAHLDIDFDQAVAYIESLLARGCFVEFDLCGNSHYFRTTTASWWLPSDRERCRALARLVKAGYGKQLLLSQDVGHKHYLQSYGGWGYGHVLGEFSYHMREAGISDAQISRFFIQNPANILGV
;
A
#
# COMPACT_ATOMS: atom_id res chain seq x y z
N MET A 1 16.52 5.92 12.75
CA MET A 1 15.41 6.72 12.15
C MET A 1 14.05 6.19 12.61
N LEU A 2 13.63 4.93 12.37
CA LEU A 2 12.31 4.40 12.77
C LEU A 2 11.99 4.58 14.27
N ARG A 3 12.91 4.27 15.18
CA ARG A 3 12.70 4.49 16.62
C ARG A 3 12.43 5.96 16.98
N ALA A 4 13.10 6.91 16.31
CA ALA A 4 12.83 8.33 16.51
C ALA A 4 11.43 8.73 16.00
N ALA A 5 11.02 8.19 14.86
CA ALA A 5 9.65 8.38 14.32
C ALA A 5 8.60 7.81 15.30
N GLY A 6 8.83 6.62 15.88
CA GLY A 6 7.95 6.04 16.89
C GLY A 6 7.79 6.93 18.12
N ARG A 7 8.88 7.49 18.64
CA ARG A 7 8.83 8.43 19.77
C ARG A 7 8.10 9.72 19.43
N ALA A 8 8.30 10.27 18.23
CA ALA A 8 7.59 11.45 17.77
C ALA A 8 6.08 11.18 17.60
N GLN A 9 5.72 10.00 17.09
CA GLN A 9 4.34 9.55 16.99
C GLN A 9 3.64 9.54 18.35
N LYS A 10 4.30 8.97 19.36
CA LYS A 10 3.73 8.92 20.72
C LYS A 10 3.48 10.31 21.33
N GLN A 11 4.26 11.31 20.96
CA GLN A 11 4.09 12.68 21.42
C GLN A 11 2.99 13.42 20.66
N SER A 12 2.88 13.16 19.33
CA SER A 12 1.94 13.88 18.47
C SER A 12 0.57 13.21 18.33
N GLY A 13 0.50 11.89 18.49
CA GLY A 13 -0.70 11.09 18.19
C GLY A 13 -0.98 10.92 16.69
N LEU A 14 -0.18 11.51 15.81
CA LEU A 14 -0.35 11.41 14.36
C LEU A 14 0.00 10.01 13.86
N ALA A 15 -0.47 9.65 12.66
CA ALA A 15 -0.04 8.43 12.00
C ALA A 15 1.43 8.51 11.56
N VAL A 16 2.10 7.36 11.51
CA VAL A 16 3.43 7.21 10.90
C VAL A 16 3.28 6.48 9.58
N THR A 17 3.67 7.12 8.49
CA THR A 17 3.80 6.47 7.19
C THR A 17 5.25 6.06 6.96
N VAL A 18 5.47 4.86 6.42
CA VAL A 18 6.81 4.28 6.27
C VAL A 18 7.00 3.74 4.87
N HIS A 19 7.90 4.37 4.11
CA HIS A 19 8.41 3.82 2.86
C HIS A 19 9.09 2.47 3.11
N VAL A 20 8.45 1.38 2.70
CA VAL A 20 9.01 0.03 2.82
C VAL A 20 9.73 -0.36 1.54
N HIS A 21 11.00 -0.72 1.64
CA HIS A 21 11.77 -1.18 0.48
C HIS A 21 11.15 -2.46 -0.10
N ALA A 22 10.55 -2.34 -1.28
CA ALA A 22 9.74 -3.39 -1.91
C ALA A 22 10.46 -4.75 -2.03
N PRO A 23 11.71 -4.85 -2.54
CA PRO A 23 12.40 -6.12 -2.66
C PRO A 23 12.70 -6.81 -1.32
N GLY A 24 12.82 -6.05 -0.24
CA GLY A 24 13.23 -6.58 1.07
C GLY A 24 12.10 -7.17 1.91
N ARG A 25 10.84 -6.85 1.61
CA ARG A 25 9.66 -7.24 2.41
C ARG A 25 9.84 -6.98 3.91
N TRP A 26 10.35 -5.77 4.23
CA TRP A 26 10.70 -5.38 5.60
C TRP A 26 9.51 -4.99 6.48
N GLY A 27 8.27 -5.07 5.98
CA GLY A 27 7.07 -4.60 6.69
C GLY A 27 6.96 -5.14 8.12
N ASN A 28 7.11 -6.46 8.32
CA ASN A 28 7.06 -7.04 9.66
C ASN A 28 8.16 -6.49 10.59
N ARG A 29 9.38 -6.28 10.06
CA ARG A 29 10.48 -5.71 10.85
C ARG A 29 10.24 -4.24 11.21
N VAL A 30 9.62 -3.48 10.31
CA VAL A 30 9.20 -2.09 10.58
C VAL A 30 8.18 -2.07 11.72
N LEU A 31 7.17 -2.95 11.65
CA LEU A 31 6.16 -3.07 12.71
C LEU A 31 6.80 -3.43 14.06
N ASP A 32 7.74 -4.41 14.10
CA ASP A 32 8.44 -4.76 15.34
C ASP A 32 9.10 -3.54 15.98
N ILE A 33 9.87 -2.78 15.18
CA ILE A 33 10.62 -1.61 15.69
C ILE A 33 9.68 -0.51 16.20
N LEU A 34 8.57 -0.24 15.50
CA LEU A 34 7.63 0.82 15.90
C LEU A 34 6.80 0.39 17.11
N GLN A 35 6.38 -0.87 17.17
CA GLN A 35 5.67 -1.42 18.33
C GLN A 35 6.54 -1.51 19.58
N ASP A 36 7.85 -1.83 19.44
CA ASP A 36 8.83 -1.74 20.54
C ASP A 36 8.91 -0.32 21.16
N GLU A 37 8.73 0.74 20.33
CA GLU A 37 8.65 2.12 20.81
C GLU A 37 7.24 2.50 21.33
N GLY A 38 6.30 1.54 21.33
CA GLY A 38 4.94 1.68 21.84
C GLY A 38 3.97 2.37 20.88
N VAL A 39 4.24 2.38 19.57
CA VAL A 39 3.28 2.85 18.56
C VAL A 39 2.19 1.81 18.37
N ALA A 40 0.92 2.22 18.47
CA ALA A 40 -0.21 1.35 18.20
C ALA A 40 -0.26 0.97 16.70
N PRO A 41 -0.54 -0.30 16.34
CA PRO A 41 -0.53 -0.74 14.95
C PRO A 41 -1.46 0.08 14.04
N ASP A 42 -2.64 0.47 14.53
CA ASP A 42 -3.63 1.29 13.83
C ASP A 42 -3.18 2.74 13.59
N ARG A 43 -1.96 3.10 13.98
CA ARG A 43 -1.29 4.37 13.69
C ARG A 43 -0.10 4.22 12.75
N ILE A 44 0.08 3.05 12.14
CA ILE A 44 1.18 2.76 11.21
C ILE A 44 0.61 2.50 9.83
N ILE A 45 1.15 3.20 8.82
CA ILE A 45 0.91 2.98 7.40
C ILE A 45 2.19 2.43 6.79
N LEU A 46 2.09 1.32 6.07
CA LEU A 46 3.20 0.73 5.33
C LEU A 46 2.99 0.97 3.83
N ASP A 47 3.87 1.76 3.22
CA ASP A 47 3.82 2.15 1.81
C ASP A 47 4.50 1.11 0.92
N HIS A 48 4.16 1.11 -0.38
CA HIS A 48 4.73 0.29 -1.45
C HIS A 48 4.60 -1.22 -1.24
N ILE A 49 3.66 -1.66 -0.42
CA ILE A 49 3.49 -3.08 -0.09
C ILE A 49 2.97 -3.88 -1.30
N ASP A 50 2.21 -3.23 -2.18
CA ASP A 50 1.73 -3.83 -3.44
C ASP A 50 2.86 -4.28 -4.38
N ALA A 51 4.05 -3.68 -4.29
CA ALA A 51 5.21 -4.11 -5.07
C ALA A 51 5.64 -5.58 -4.79
N ALA A 52 5.27 -6.15 -3.64
CA ALA A 52 5.51 -7.55 -3.34
C ALA A 52 4.82 -8.52 -4.32
N LEU A 53 3.72 -8.08 -4.98
CA LEU A 53 2.93 -8.91 -5.90
C LEU A 53 3.67 -9.29 -7.19
N ALA A 54 4.74 -8.58 -7.56
CA ALA A 54 5.55 -8.87 -8.75
C ALA A 54 6.98 -9.30 -8.40
N HIS A 55 7.24 -9.71 -7.17
CA HIS A 55 8.56 -10.13 -6.75
C HIS A 55 8.91 -11.52 -7.32
N LEU A 56 10.11 -11.66 -7.91
CA LEU A 56 10.50 -12.85 -8.67
C LEU A 56 10.73 -14.12 -7.82
N ASP A 57 10.94 -13.97 -6.53
CA ASP A 57 11.25 -15.06 -5.59
C ASP A 57 10.02 -15.61 -4.82
N ILE A 58 8.85 -15.03 -5.04
CA ILE A 58 7.59 -15.50 -4.45
C ILE A 58 6.47 -15.48 -5.50
N ASP A 59 5.53 -16.40 -5.37
CA ASP A 59 4.33 -16.38 -6.19
C ASP A 59 3.27 -15.40 -5.66
N PHE A 60 2.20 -15.22 -6.43
CA PHE A 60 1.11 -14.31 -6.08
C PHE A 60 0.45 -14.67 -4.74
N ASP A 61 0.27 -15.96 -4.44
CA ASP A 61 -0.39 -16.40 -3.21
C ASP A 61 0.51 -16.14 -1.98
N GLN A 62 1.81 -16.37 -2.12
CA GLN A 62 2.81 -16.02 -1.10
C GLN A 62 2.89 -14.50 -0.88
N ALA A 63 2.80 -13.71 -1.94
CA ALA A 63 2.79 -12.25 -1.84
C ALA A 63 1.54 -11.75 -1.09
N VAL A 64 0.35 -12.28 -1.41
CA VAL A 64 -0.89 -11.95 -0.69
C VAL A 64 -0.81 -12.40 0.76
N ALA A 65 -0.29 -13.60 1.05
CA ALA A 65 -0.11 -14.08 2.43
C ALA A 65 0.85 -13.18 3.24
N TYR A 66 1.91 -12.65 2.60
CA TYR A 66 2.78 -11.66 3.23
C TYR A 66 1.99 -10.39 3.59
N ILE A 67 1.18 -9.85 2.67
CA ILE A 67 0.35 -8.65 2.93
C ILE A 67 -0.65 -8.93 4.06
N GLU A 68 -1.32 -10.10 4.04
CA GLU A 68 -2.22 -10.54 5.12
C GLU A 68 -1.52 -10.59 6.48
N SER A 69 -0.25 -11.05 6.52
CA SER A 69 0.54 -11.10 7.75
C SER A 69 0.78 -9.72 8.38
N LEU A 70 0.88 -8.67 7.56
CA LEU A 70 0.99 -7.28 8.02
C LEU A 70 -0.35 -6.78 8.54
N LEU A 71 -1.42 -6.96 7.75
CA LEU A 71 -2.78 -6.52 8.08
C LEU A 71 -3.32 -7.19 9.35
N ALA A 72 -2.99 -8.47 9.58
CA ALA A 72 -3.35 -9.21 10.78
C ALA A 72 -2.76 -8.60 12.07
N ARG A 73 -1.70 -7.82 11.96
CA ARG A 73 -1.11 -7.06 13.08
C ARG A 73 -1.85 -5.76 13.39
N GLY A 74 -2.84 -5.37 12.56
CA GLY A 74 -3.69 -4.20 12.78
C GLY A 74 -3.21 -2.91 12.13
N CYS A 75 -2.10 -2.90 11.36
CA CYS A 75 -1.62 -1.73 10.64
C CYS A 75 -2.43 -1.46 9.37
N PHE A 76 -2.24 -0.27 8.79
CA PHE A 76 -2.69 0.04 7.45
C PHE A 76 -1.62 -0.33 6.43
N VAL A 77 -2.05 -0.77 5.26
CA VAL A 77 -1.21 -1.07 4.11
C VAL A 77 -1.65 -0.20 2.94
N GLU A 78 -0.69 0.42 2.29
CA GLU A 78 -0.95 1.26 1.12
C GLU A 78 -0.54 0.54 -0.18
N PHE A 79 -1.48 0.48 -1.11
CA PHE A 79 -1.27 0.13 -2.52
C PHE A 79 -1.11 1.45 -3.25
N ASP A 80 0.07 2.00 -3.23
CA ASP A 80 0.35 3.38 -3.65
C ASP A 80 1.07 3.49 -4.99
N LEU A 81 1.30 2.36 -5.65
CA LEU A 81 1.93 2.32 -6.96
C LEU A 81 0.90 2.08 -8.10
N CYS A 82 -0.39 2.41 -7.88
CA CYS A 82 -1.43 2.21 -8.88
C CYS A 82 -1.15 2.99 -10.17
N GLY A 83 -1.26 2.31 -11.32
CA GLY A 83 -0.86 2.83 -12.64
C GLY A 83 0.59 2.52 -13.01
N ASN A 84 1.41 2.20 -12.03
CA ASN A 84 2.84 2.01 -12.20
C ASN A 84 3.14 0.51 -12.38
N SER A 85 3.41 0.06 -13.61
CA SER A 85 3.65 -1.35 -13.95
C SER A 85 4.86 -1.51 -14.88
N HIS A 86 6.04 -1.14 -14.38
CA HIS A 86 7.27 -1.24 -15.17
C HIS A 86 8.40 -1.92 -14.40
N TYR A 87 9.50 -2.17 -15.11
CA TYR A 87 10.73 -2.68 -14.54
C TYR A 87 11.53 -1.56 -13.89
N PHE A 88 11.81 -1.72 -12.62
CA PHE A 88 12.64 -0.80 -11.85
C PHE A 88 14.05 -1.36 -11.71
N ARG A 89 15.04 -0.51 -11.97
CA ARG A 89 16.45 -0.87 -11.81
C ARG A 89 17.22 0.23 -11.13
N THR A 90 17.89 -0.13 -10.05
CA THR A 90 18.89 0.71 -9.37
C THR A 90 20.28 0.11 -9.55
N THR A 91 21.29 0.72 -8.96
CA THR A 91 22.65 0.16 -8.92
C THR A 91 22.76 -1.12 -8.09
N THR A 92 21.84 -1.36 -7.16
CA THR A 92 21.92 -2.44 -6.17
C THR A 92 20.78 -3.46 -6.27
N ALA A 93 19.69 -3.12 -6.94
CA ALA A 93 18.52 -3.98 -7.04
C ALA A 93 17.72 -3.71 -8.32
N SER A 94 16.96 -4.71 -8.74
CA SER A 94 16.02 -4.58 -9.84
C SER A 94 14.78 -5.44 -9.56
N TRP A 95 13.60 -4.95 -9.95
CA TRP A 95 12.35 -5.66 -9.77
C TRP A 95 11.28 -5.15 -10.74
N TRP A 96 10.25 -5.95 -10.97
CA TRP A 96 9.05 -5.55 -11.65
C TRP A 96 8.05 -4.96 -10.65
N LEU A 97 7.27 -3.97 -11.10
CA LEU A 97 6.07 -3.55 -10.40
C LEU A 97 4.87 -4.32 -10.96
N PRO A 98 3.90 -4.70 -10.11
CA PRO A 98 2.72 -5.44 -10.55
C PRO A 98 1.85 -4.58 -11.47
N SER A 99 1.08 -5.23 -12.32
CA SER A 99 0.02 -4.56 -13.09
C SER A 99 -1.16 -4.19 -12.18
N ASP A 100 -1.98 -3.24 -12.61
CA ASP A 100 -3.20 -2.88 -11.88
C ASP A 100 -4.19 -4.05 -11.78
N ARG A 101 -4.18 -4.96 -12.76
CA ARG A 101 -4.95 -6.21 -12.69
C ARG A 101 -4.52 -7.08 -11.50
N GLU A 102 -3.23 -7.22 -11.26
CA GLU A 102 -2.70 -7.99 -10.12
C GLU A 102 -3.02 -7.29 -8.79
N ARG A 103 -2.91 -5.96 -8.74
CA ARG A 103 -3.32 -5.17 -7.58
C ARG A 103 -4.79 -5.35 -7.26
N CYS A 104 -5.68 -5.21 -8.24
CA CYS A 104 -7.13 -5.37 -8.04
C CYS A 104 -7.49 -6.80 -7.61
N ARG A 105 -6.81 -7.82 -8.17
CA ARG A 105 -6.99 -9.22 -7.75
C ARG A 105 -6.56 -9.43 -6.28
N ALA A 106 -5.44 -8.83 -5.87
CA ALA A 106 -4.98 -8.89 -4.48
C ALA A 106 -5.95 -8.15 -3.54
N LEU A 107 -6.36 -6.92 -3.88
CA LEU A 107 -7.34 -6.14 -3.13
C LEU A 107 -8.65 -6.91 -2.92
N ALA A 108 -9.18 -7.56 -3.97
CA ALA A 108 -10.40 -8.37 -3.87
C ALA A 108 -10.25 -9.54 -2.87
N ARG A 109 -9.08 -10.21 -2.86
CA ARG A 109 -8.79 -11.26 -1.87
C ARG A 109 -8.72 -10.71 -0.46
N LEU A 110 -8.01 -9.61 -0.25
CA LEU A 110 -7.84 -8.96 1.05
C LEU A 110 -9.18 -8.46 1.61
N VAL A 111 -10.03 -7.89 0.75
CA VAL A 111 -11.40 -7.48 1.10
C VAL A 111 -12.24 -8.69 1.52
N LYS A 112 -12.17 -9.79 0.77
CA LYS A 112 -12.88 -11.04 1.09
C LYS A 112 -12.39 -11.65 2.40
N ALA A 113 -11.11 -11.51 2.74
CA ALA A 113 -10.50 -11.92 4.00
C ALA A 113 -10.84 -10.98 5.18
N GLY A 114 -11.55 -9.87 4.95
CA GLY A 114 -12.01 -8.95 5.99
C GLY A 114 -11.13 -7.72 6.24
N TYR A 115 -10.05 -7.53 5.49
CA TYR A 115 -9.08 -6.45 5.70
C TYR A 115 -9.43 -5.12 5.02
N GLY A 116 -10.60 -4.99 4.40
CA GLY A 116 -11.00 -3.79 3.64
C GLY A 116 -10.95 -2.47 4.42
N LYS A 117 -10.91 -2.51 5.76
CA LYS A 117 -10.82 -1.30 6.61
C LYS A 117 -9.41 -0.77 6.83
N GLN A 118 -8.38 -1.51 6.40
CA GLN A 118 -6.96 -1.23 6.64
C GLN A 118 -6.21 -0.96 5.32
N LEU A 119 -6.92 -0.86 4.19
CA LEU A 119 -6.33 -0.65 2.86
C LEU A 119 -6.44 0.81 2.46
N LEU A 120 -5.33 1.38 1.98
CA LEU A 120 -5.21 2.71 1.40
C LEU A 120 -4.75 2.58 -0.05
N LEU A 121 -5.11 3.53 -0.90
CA LEU A 121 -4.79 3.54 -2.33
C LEU A 121 -4.27 4.89 -2.77
N SER A 122 -3.17 4.90 -3.54
CA SER A 122 -2.66 6.10 -4.20
C SER A 122 -1.83 5.75 -5.46
N GLN A 123 -1.08 6.68 -6.03
CA GLN A 123 -0.38 6.50 -7.31
C GLN A 123 1.12 6.78 -7.27
N ASP A 124 1.64 7.31 -6.18
CA ASP A 124 3.04 7.73 -6.02
C ASP A 124 3.57 8.48 -7.26
N VAL A 125 2.89 9.58 -7.65
CA VAL A 125 3.28 10.38 -8.82
C VAL A 125 4.58 11.13 -8.53
N GLY A 126 5.70 10.40 -8.52
CA GLY A 126 7.03 10.92 -8.19
C GLY A 126 7.87 11.33 -9.40
N HIS A 127 7.43 11.01 -10.61
CA HIS A 127 8.19 11.28 -11.84
C HIS A 127 7.38 12.07 -12.87
N LYS A 128 8.07 12.92 -13.65
CA LYS A 128 7.45 13.77 -14.66
C LYS A 128 6.62 12.98 -15.69
N HIS A 129 7.10 11.80 -16.11
CA HIS A 129 6.40 10.96 -17.08
C HIS A 129 5.16 10.26 -16.51
N TYR A 130 4.90 10.33 -15.20
CA TYR A 130 3.64 9.85 -14.60
C TYR A 130 2.51 10.86 -14.74
N LEU A 131 2.81 12.13 -15.02
CA LEU A 131 1.80 13.16 -15.24
C LEU A 131 1.07 12.95 -16.59
N GLN A 132 -0.23 13.19 -16.63
CA GLN A 132 -1.04 13.05 -17.85
C GLN A 132 -0.53 13.89 -19.02
N SER A 133 -0.01 15.11 -18.75
CA SER A 133 0.58 15.97 -19.76
C SER A 133 1.83 15.40 -20.45
N TYR A 134 2.40 14.33 -19.90
CA TYR A 134 3.56 13.60 -20.44
C TYR A 134 3.22 12.14 -20.78
N GLY A 135 1.92 11.81 -20.88
CA GLY A 135 1.47 10.46 -21.25
C GLY A 135 1.31 9.47 -20.12
N GLY A 136 1.48 9.89 -18.87
CA GLY A 136 1.27 9.07 -17.68
C GLY A 136 -0.18 9.01 -17.24
N TRP A 137 -0.45 8.24 -16.20
CA TRP A 137 -1.79 8.03 -15.65
C TRP A 137 -2.30 9.19 -14.76
N GLY A 138 -1.38 9.96 -14.16
CA GLY A 138 -1.68 11.15 -13.35
C GLY A 138 -2.36 10.86 -12.01
N TYR A 139 -2.62 11.92 -11.27
CA TYR A 139 -3.18 11.88 -9.92
C TYR A 139 -4.63 11.37 -9.84
N GLY A 140 -5.38 11.37 -10.94
CA GLY A 140 -6.76 10.92 -10.96
C GLY A 140 -6.96 9.42 -11.22
N HIS A 141 -5.89 8.66 -11.45
CA HIS A 141 -5.96 7.28 -11.91
C HIS A 141 -6.77 6.36 -10.98
N VAL A 142 -6.53 6.41 -9.66
CA VAL A 142 -7.24 5.54 -8.72
C VAL A 142 -8.74 5.85 -8.64
N LEU A 143 -9.15 7.09 -8.91
CA LEU A 143 -10.56 7.50 -8.93
C LEU A 143 -11.25 7.18 -10.26
N GLY A 144 -10.48 7.02 -11.34
CA GLY A 144 -10.95 6.70 -12.67
C GLY A 144 -10.77 5.23 -13.05
N GLU A 145 -9.79 4.95 -13.91
CA GLU A 145 -9.52 3.62 -14.50
C GLU A 145 -9.33 2.53 -13.45
N PHE A 146 -8.56 2.79 -12.41
CA PHE A 146 -8.31 1.80 -11.36
C PHE A 146 -9.59 1.42 -10.62
N SER A 147 -10.49 2.40 -10.37
CA SER A 147 -11.80 2.13 -9.77
C SER A 147 -12.67 1.22 -10.65
N TYR A 148 -12.59 1.38 -11.98
CA TYR A 148 -13.25 0.48 -12.92
C TYR A 148 -12.72 -0.94 -12.80
N HIS A 149 -11.40 -1.13 -12.81
CA HIS A 149 -10.77 -2.45 -12.64
C HIS A 149 -11.07 -3.10 -11.28
N MET A 150 -11.21 -2.32 -10.22
CA MET A 150 -11.66 -2.84 -8.92
C MET A 150 -13.07 -3.43 -9.00
N ARG A 151 -14.00 -2.77 -9.70
CA ARG A 151 -15.37 -3.32 -9.94
C ARG A 151 -15.35 -4.62 -10.72
N GLU A 152 -14.54 -4.69 -11.78
CA GLU A 152 -14.34 -5.93 -12.54
C GLU A 152 -13.78 -7.07 -11.69
N ALA A 153 -12.94 -6.76 -10.70
CA ALA A 153 -12.43 -7.72 -9.73
C ALA A 153 -13.45 -8.11 -8.65
N GLY A 154 -14.67 -7.56 -8.67
CA GLY A 154 -15.74 -7.88 -7.74
C GLY A 154 -15.78 -7.05 -6.46
N ILE A 155 -15.05 -5.93 -6.39
CA ILE A 155 -15.08 -5.00 -5.26
C ILE A 155 -16.27 -4.06 -5.45
N SER A 156 -17.15 -3.97 -4.45
CA SER A 156 -18.36 -3.14 -4.52
C SER A 156 -18.04 -1.64 -4.38
N ASP A 157 -18.93 -0.77 -4.88
CA ASP A 157 -18.79 0.68 -4.75
C ASP A 157 -18.67 1.15 -3.29
N ALA A 158 -19.37 0.48 -2.38
CA ALA A 158 -19.24 0.78 -0.95
C ALA A 158 -17.84 0.47 -0.40
N GLN A 159 -17.20 -0.59 -0.87
CA GLN A 159 -15.83 -0.94 -0.52
C GLN A 159 -14.82 0.01 -1.16
N ILE A 160 -15.03 0.38 -2.42
CA ILE A 160 -14.21 1.37 -3.14
C ILE A 160 -14.30 2.74 -2.44
N SER A 161 -15.50 3.21 -2.11
CA SER A 161 -15.71 4.45 -1.35
C SER A 161 -14.97 4.43 0.00
N ARG A 162 -14.93 3.28 0.67
CA ARG A 162 -14.20 3.12 1.93
C ARG A 162 -12.71 3.41 1.78
N PHE A 163 -12.08 2.94 0.72
CA PHE A 163 -10.65 3.15 0.47
C PHE A 163 -10.29 4.63 0.30
N PHE A 164 -11.20 5.43 -0.25
CA PHE A 164 -10.93 6.83 -0.55
C PHE A 164 -11.44 7.81 0.51
N ILE A 165 -12.39 7.41 1.36
CA ILE A 165 -13.04 8.30 2.31
C ILE A 165 -12.82 7.83 3.74
N GLN A 166 -13.39 6.67 4.12
CA GLN A 166 -13.41 6.25 5.52
C GLN A 166 -12.04 5.82 6.04
N ASN A 167 -11.29 5.05 5.24
CA ASN A 167 -9.98 4.57 5.69
C ASN A 167 -8.98 5.72 5.86
N PRO A 168 -8.81 6.66 4.90
CA PRO A 168 -7.97 7.83 5.09
C PRO A 168 -8.44 8.71 6.25
N ALA A 169 -9.74 8.97 6.38
CA ALA A 169 -10.27 9.75 7.50
C ALA A 169 -9.94 9.13 8.86
N ASN A 170 -10.07 7.80 8.98
CA ASN A 170 -9.78 7.09 10.23
C ASN A 170 -8.31 7.17 10.64
N ILE A 171 -7.38 6.98 9.69
CA ILE A 171 -5.95 6.95 10.01
C ILE A 171 -5.36 8.36 10.15
N LEU A 172 -5.84 9.32 9.36
CA LEU A 172 -5.34 10.70 9.39
C LEU A 172 -6.02 11.55 10.49
N GLY A 173 -7.15 11.11 11.02
CA GLY A 173 -7.86 11.80 12.09
C GLY A 173 -8.66 13.02 11.63
N VAL A 174 -9.17 12.98 10.38
CA VAL A 174 -9.98 14.05 9.76
C VAL A 174 -11.44 13.64 9.58
#